data_8d1ee83ecfa7d8f4e451dfb54a3ad9df
#
_entry.id   8d1ee83ecfa7d8f4e451dfb54a3ad9df
#
_cell.length_a   1.000
_cell.length_b   1.000
_cell.length_c   1.000
_cell.angle_alpha   90.00
_cell.angle_beta   90.00
_cell.angle_gamma   90.00
#
_symmetry.space_group_name_H-M   'P 1'
#
loop_
_entity.id
_entity.type
_entity.pdbx_description
1 polymer ?
#
loop_
_entity_poly.entity_id
_entity_poly.type
_entity_poly.pdbx_seq_one_letter_code
_entity_poly.pdbx_strand_id
1 'polypeptide(L)'
;MKRDLYFSKPITNAAGLLGFAPDPRAGTNLDSFGAFVTNPISLRPRLPATHPALIEFPGGFLLHTGLPNPGLSAVLKKHAARWNRADMPIIAHLMADRPEETRYMVRMLEGIENVMAAELGFAPLLSDDIILLNLEMCAGEIPLIFSLPIEQVLSLGPRLIQGGAAAVSISNPRGALMNDKNELTTGRLYGQSLFPRALELVHSAARVGMPIIGAGGVWTEQDAADMLSAGAMAVETDASLWLPREASA
;
A
#
# COMPACT_ATOMS: atom_id res chain seq x y z
N MET A 1 -23.36 3.61 -7.78
CA MET A 1 -22.60 3.92 -9.03
C MET A 1 -21.13 3.68 -8.72
N LYS A 2 -20.41 2.94 -9.58
CA LYS A 2 -19.00 2.64 -9.36
C LYS A 2 -18.19 3.95 -9.30
N ARG A 3 -17.34 4.12 -8.29
CA ARG A 3 -16.46 5.28 -8.15
C ARG A 3 -15.28 5.13 -9.10
N ASP A 4 -14.75 6.25 -9.58
CA ASP A 4 -13.56 6.24 -10.42
C ASP A 4 -12.29 6.35 -9.58
N LEU A 5 -11.25 5.62 -9.96
CA LEU A 5 -9.92 5.77 -9.39
C LEU A 5 -9.20 6.90 -10.13
N TYR A 6 -9.14 8.07 -9.51
CA TYR A 6 -8.51 9.26 -10.08
C TYR A 6 -7.61 9.96 -9.06
N PHE A 7 -6.38 10.23 -9.46
CA PHE A 7 -5.41 10.97 -8.66
C PHE A 7 -5.27 12.40 -9.17
N SER A 8 -5.69 13.39 -8.38
CA SER A 8 -5.49 14.81 -8.70
C SER A 8 -4.01 15.19 -8.72
N LYS A 9 -3.19 14.50 -7.91
CA LYS A 9 -1.73 14.51 -7.90
C LYS A 9 -1.28 13.05 -7.85
N PRO A 10 -0.29 12.66 -8.65
CA PRO A 10 0.06 11.25 -8.80
C PRO A 10 1.00 10.71 -7.69
N ILE A 11 1.06 11.37 -6.54
CA ILE A 11 1.90 10.94 -5.41
C ILE A 11 1.02 10.62 -4.21
N THR A 12 1.30 9.52 -3.54
CA THR A 12 0.66 9.09 -2.30
C THR A 12 1.72 8.59 -1.31
N ASN A 13 1.33 8.32 -0.06
CA ASN A 13 2.14 7.52 0.85
C ASN A 13 1.83 6.04 0.63
N ALA A 14 2.81 5.16 0.80
CA ALA A 14 2.57 3.74 0.89
C ALA A 14 1.87 3.36 2.21
N ALA A 15 1.18 2.22 2.23
CA ALA A 15 0.51 1.73 3.42
C ALA A 15 1.48 1.47 4.59
N GLY A 16 1.06 1.81 5.80
CA GLY A 16 1.83 1.50 7.01
C GLY A 16 2.73 2.61 7.54
N LEU A 17 2.73 3.80 6.94
CA LEU A 17 3.70 4.85 7.25
C LEU A 17 3.14 6.00 8.08
N LEU A 18 1.94 6.47 7.77
CA LEU A 18 1.41 7.73 8.30
C LEU A 18 0.16 7.55 9.18
N GLY A 19 -0.13 6.32 9.61
CA GLY A 19 -1.28 6.05 10.48
C GLY A 19 -2.58 5.78 9.73
N PHE A 20 -3.71 6.04 10.39
CA PHE A 20 -5.04 5.69 9.87
C PHE A 20 -5.81 6.89 9.31
N ALA A 21 -5.31 8.10 9.43
CA ALA A 21 -5.92 9.29 8.86
C ALA A 21 -4.89 10.41 8.72
N PRO A 22 -5.03 11.32 7.75
CA PRO A 22 -4.15 12.47 7.60
C PRO A 22 -4.04 13.26 8.90
N ASP A 23 -2.82 13.60 9.33
CA ASP A 23 -2.58 14.48 10.47
C ASP A 23 -1.62 15.61 10.07
N PRO A 24 -2.12 16.84 9.88
CA PRO A 24 -1.28 17.98 9.53
C PRO A 24 -0.17 18.28 10.56
N ARG A 25 -0.33 17.78 11.80
CA ARG A 25 0.66 17.99 12.87
C ARG A 25 1.79 16.97 12.87
N ALA A 26 1.71 15.96 12.00
CA ALA A 26 2.74 14.91 11.93
C ALA A 26 4.05 15.37 11.25
N GLY A 27 4.14 16.62 10.80
CA GLY A 27 5.35 17.17 10.14
C GLY A 27 5.54 16.74 8.68
N THR A 28 4.72 15.82 8.16
CA THR A 28 4.73 15.43 6.76
C THR A 28 3.95 16.46 5.94
N ASN A 29 4.54 16.95 4.85
CA ASN A 29 3.80 17.80 3.90
C ASN A 29 2.81 16.94 3.12
N LEU A 30 1.55 17.02 3.48
CA LEU A 30 0.46 16.30 2.83
C LEU A 30 -0.02 16.98 1.55
N ASP A 31 0.35 18.24 1.30
CA ASP A 31 -0.11 19.01 0.12
C ASP A 31 0.37 18.41 -1.20
N SER A 32 1.46 17.65 -1.19
CA SER A 32 1.98 16.97 -2.39
C SER A 32 1.20 15.71 -2.76
N PHE A 33 0.33 15.21 -1.88
CA PHE A 33 -0.36 13.94 -2.08
C PHE A 33 -1.71 14.13 -2.79
N GLY A 34 -2.02 13.20 -3.70
CA GLY A 34 -3.32 13.10 -4.37
C GLY A 34 -4.30 12.19 -3.64
N ALA A 35 -3.81 11.35 -2.73
CA ALA A 35 -4.59 10.52 -1.82
C ALA A 35 -3.76 10.13 -0.59
N PHE A 36 -4.44 9.75 0.48
CA PHE A 36 -3.82 9.22 1.69
C PHE A 36 -4.11 7.72 1.81
N VAL A 37 -3.06 6.89 1.85
CA VAL A 37 -3.18 5.45 2.07
C VAL A 37 -3.05 5.15 3.56
N THR A 38 -4.02 4.44 4.13
CA THR A 38 -4.03 4.13 5.57
C THR A 38 -2.99 3.06 5.93
N ASN A 39 -2.68 2.96 7.22
CA ASN A 39 -2.02 1.76 7.72
C ASN A 39 -2.88 0.52 7.46
N PRO A 40 -2.27 -0.68 7.35
CA PRO A 40 -3.01 -1.91 7.12
C PRO A 40 -4.08 -2.16 8.19
N ILE A 41 -5.31 -2.44 7.73
CA ILE A 41 -6.48 -2.67 8.56
C ILE A 41 -6.92 -4.12 8.40
N SER A 42 -7.00 -4.87 9.48
CA SER A 42 -7.61 -6.20 9.51
C SER A 42 -9.03 -6.12 10.07
N LEU A 43 -9.84 -7.15 9.82
CA LEU A 43 -11.20 -7.20 10.35
C LEU A 43 -11.20 -7.14 11.89
N ARG A 44 -10.34 -7.92 12.52
CA ARG A 44 -10.17 -8.00 13.98
C ARG A 44 -8.90 -7.27 14.42
N PRO A 45 -8.78 -6.84 15.70
CA PRO A 45 -7.54 -6.26 16.21
C PRO A 45 -6.35 -7.22 16.03
N ARG A 46 -5.20 -6.65 15.69
CA ARG A 46 -3.95 -7.37 15.52
C ARG A 46 -2.90 -6.80 16.48
N LEU A 47 -2.30 -7.66 17.27
CA LEU A 47 -1.24 -7.31 18.20
C LEU A 47 0.11 -7.11 17.46
N PRO A 48 1.03 -6.32 18.03
CA PRO A 48 2.40 -6.26 17.55
C PRO A 48 3.07 -7.65 17.53
N ALA A 49 4.09 -7.80 16.72
CA ALA A 49 4.96 -8.98 16.80
C ALA A 49 5.55 -9.11 18.21
N THR A 50 5.70 -10.33 18.69
CA THR A 50 6.32 -10.61 20.01
C THR A 50 7.75 -10.08 20.08
N HIS A 51 8.48 -10.15 18.96
CA HIS A 51 9.83 -9.64 18.81
C HIS A 51 9.89 -8.74 17.57
N PRO A 52 9.47 -7.45 17.70
CA PRO A 52 9.61 -6.51 16.60
C PRO A 52 11.11 -6.26 16.33
N ALA A 53 11.45 -6.11 15.06
CA ALA A 53 12.85 -5.90 14.66
C ALA A 53 12.96 -4.86 13.55
N LEU A 54 14.01 -4.06 13.63
CA LEU A 54 14.53 -3.24 12.55
C LEU A 54 15.99 -3.63 12.37
N ILE A 55 16.34 -4.14 11.19
CA ILE A 55 17.70 -4.62 10.89
C ILE A 55 18.16 -3.92 9.61
N GLU A 56 19.24 -3.15 9.73
CA GLU A 56 19.81 -2.42 8.61
C GLU A 56 20.65 -3.33 7.70
N PHE A 57 20.68 -3.00 6.40
CA PHE A 57 21.57 -3.60 5.41
C PHE A 57 22.00 -2.53 4.39
N PRO A 58 23.04 -2.76 3.59
CA PRO A 58 23.46 -1.78 2.60
C PRO A 58 22.33 -1.40 1.61
N GLY A 59 21.92 -0.13 1.66
CA GLY A 59 20.86 0.43 0.82
C GLY A 59 19.43 0.27 1.34
N GLY A 60 19.26 -0.15 2.62
CA GLY A 60 17.93 -0.23 3.21
C GLY A 60 17.86 -0.86 4.59
N PHE A 61 16.68 -1.29 4.98
CA PHE A 61 16.45 -2.00 6.24
C PHE A 61 15.30 -2.99 6.12
N LEU A 62 15.31 -3.99 6.97
CA LEU A 62 14.23 -4.93 7.20
C LEU A 62 13.41 -4.48 8.41
N LEU A 63 12.08 -4.43 8.26
CA LEU A 63 11.17 -4.09 9.34
C LEU A 63 10.18 -5.23 9.60
N HIS A 64 10.12 -5.66 10.86
CA HIS A 64 9.17 -6.65 11.37
C HIS A 64 8.38 -6.09 12.55
N THR A 65 7.15 -5.66 12.32
CA THR A 65 6.25 -5.11 13.37
C THR A 65 5.07 -6.01 13.71
N GLY A 66 4.76 -6.98 12.84
CA GLY A 66 3.52 -7.76 12.91
C GLY A 66 2.29 -7.02 12.37
N LEU A 67 2.45 -5.80 11.86
CA LEU A 67 1.37 -4.93 11.35
C LEU A 67 0.24 -4.72 12.38
N PRO A 68 0.53 -4.20 13.58
CA PRO A 68 -0.47 -4.00 14.62
C PRO A 68 -1.54 -2.99 14.18
N ASN A 69 -2.79 -3.30 14.44
CA ASN A 69 -3.89 -2.39 14.17
C ASN A 69 -5.10 -2.71 15.07
N PRO A 70 -5.99 -1.73 15.33
CA PRO A 70 -7.12 -1.92 16.25
C PRO A 70 -8.33 -2.63 15.63
N GLY A 71 -8.23 -3.09 14.37
CA GLY A 71 -9.30 -3.70 13.62
C GLY A 71 -10.27 -2.68 12.99
N LEU A 72 -11.00 -3.11 11.95
CA LEU A 72 -11.85 -2.24 11.14
C LEU A 72 -12.84 -1.42 11.96
N SER A 73 -13.60 -2.05 12.84
CA SER A 73 -14.64 -1.35 13.62
C SER A 73 -14.08 -0.21 14.46
N ALA A 74 -12.93 -0.40 15.08
CA ALA A 74 -12.28 0.65 15.88
C ALA A 74 -11.69 1.76 15.00
N VAL A 75 -11.11 1.40 13.84
CA VAL A 75 -10.64 2.38 12.85
C VAL A 75 -11.80 3.25 12.38
N LEU A 76 -12.90 2.65 11.93
CA LEU A 76 -14.06 3.40 11.44
C LEU A 76 -14.67 4.28 12.52
N LYS A 77 -14.88 3.75 13.73
CA LYS A 77 -15.38 4.54 14.85
C LYS A 77 -14.54 5.79 15.13
N LYS A 78 -13.22 5.67 15.03
CA LYS A 78 -12.29 6.76 15.36
C LYS A 78 -12.03 7.70 14.18
N HIS A 79 -12.01 7.21 12.96
CA HIS A 79 -11.44 7.93 11.83
C HIS A 79 -12.41 8.23 10.67
N ALA A 80 -13.57 7.55 10.55
CA ALA A 80 -14.49 7.78 9.42
C ALA A 80 -14.92 9.25 9.28
N ALA A 81 -15.24 9.93 10.39
CA ALA A 81 -15.59 11.35 10.36
C ALA A 81 -14.41 12.27 9.97
N ARG A 82 -13.16 11.86 10.25
CA ARG A 82 -11.96 12.57 9.78
C ARG A 82 -11.72 12.34 8.30
N TRP A 83 -11.95 11.10 7.82
CA TRP A 83 -11.85 10.77 6.41
C TRP A 83 -12.79 11.62 5.57
N ASN A 84 -14.08 11.69 5.95
CA ASN A 84 -15.07 12.50 5.23
C ASN A 84 -14.76 14.01 5.19
N ARG A 85 -13.97 14.51 6.15
CA ARG A 85 -13.58 15.92 6.23
C ARG A 85 -12.16 16.20 5.73
N ALA A 86 -11.44 15.18 5.29
CA ALA A 86 -10.09 15.36 4.77
C ALA A 86 -10.13 16.06 3.40
N ASP A 87 -9.17 16.94 3.16
CA ASP A 87 -9.03 17.68 1.90
C ASP A 87 -8.55 16.79 0.73
N MET A 88 -8.11 15.56 1.03
CA MET A 88 -7.69 14.57 0.06
C MET A 88 -8.45 13.26 0.25
N PRO A 89 -8.69 12.49 -0.84
CA PRO A 89 -9.36 11.20 -0.75
C PRO A 89 -8.51 10.17 0.02
N ILE A 90 -9.22 9.18 0.57
CA ILE A 90 -8.63 8.09 1.35
C ILE A 90 -8.60 6.81 0.53
N ILE A 91 -7.48 6.14 0.52
CA ILE A 91 -7.34 4.74 0.10
C ILE A 91 -7.21 3.90 1.37
N ALA A 92 -8.19 3.05 1.64
CA ALA A 92 -8.13 2.19 2.81
C ALA A 92 -7.37 0.90 2.49
N HIS A 93 -6.19 0.70 3.09
CA HIS A 93 -5.43 -0.54 2.92
C HIS A 93 -5.97 -1.64 3.81
N LEU A 94 -6.49 -2.71 3.23
CA LEU A 94 -7.09 -3.85 3.91
C LEU A 94 -6.18 -5.08 3.84
N MET A 95 -6.09 -5.82 4.95
CA MET A 95 -5.44 -7.13 4.98
C MET A 95 -6.44 -8.18 4.48
N ALA A 96 -6.26 -8.65 3.25
CA ALA A 96 -7.24 -9.40 2.45
C ALA A 96 -6.96 -10.91 2.40
N ASP A 97 -6.68 -11.52 3.55
CA ASP A 97 -6.28 -12.93 3.61
C ASP A 97 -7.47 -13.92 3.46
N ARG A 98 -8.69 -13.46 3.72
CA ARG A 98 -9.93 -14.26 3.67
C ARG A 98 -10.99 -13.52 2.85
N PRO A 99 -11.43 -14.05 1.71
CA PRO A 99 -12.33 -13.35 0.80
C PRO A 99 -13.66 -12.89 1.44
N GLU A 100 -14.25 -13.70 2.32
CA GLU A 100 -15.49 -13.36 3.02
C GLU A 100 -15.30 -12.18 4.00
N GLU A 101 -14.20 -12.18 4.75
CA GLU A 101 -13.85 -11.09 5.65
C GLU A 101 -13.51 -9.81 4.85
N THR A 102 -12.77 -9.96 3.74
CA THR A 102 -12.43 -8.84 2.85
C THR A 102 -13.67 -8.20 2.26
N ARG A 103 -14.60 -9.00 1.74
CA ARG A 103 -15.89 -8.52 1.22
C ARG A 103 -16.66 -7.72 2.26
N TYR A 104 -16.71 -8.21 3.50
CA TYR A 104 -17.36 -7.48 4.58
C TYR A 104 -16.67 -6.14 4.83
N MET A 105 -15.33 -6.11 4.88
CA MET A 105 -14.57 -4.88 5.10
C MET A 105 -14.78 -3.87 3.97
N VAL A 106 -14.74 -4.29 2.71
CA VAL A 106 -14.97 -3.41 1.55
C VAL A 106 -16.38 -2.80 1.60
N ARG A 107 -17.41 -3.60 1.89
CA ARG A 107 -18.78 -3.09 2.02
C ARG A 107 -18.95 -2.04 3.12
N MET A 108 -18.25 -2.20 4.24
CA MET A 108 -18.27 -1.20 5.31
C MET A 108 -17.65 0.14 4.87
N LEU A 109 -16.73 0.12 3.92
CA LEU A 109 -16.10 1.33 3.37
C LEU A 109 -17.00 2.05 2.33
N GLU A 110 -17.88 1.33 1.65
CA GLU A 110 -18.80 1.90 0.65
C GLU A 110 -19.69 3.01 1.21
N GLY A 111 -20.01 2.95 2.51
CA GLY A 111 -20.76 3.98 3.22
C GLY A 111 -19.99 5.26 3.54
N ILE A 112 -18.69 5.35 3.20
CA ILE A 112 -17.84 6.50 3.52
C ILE A 112 -17.51 7.26 2.24
N GLU A 113 -18.04 8.48 2.11
CA GLU A 113 -18.01 9.24 0.85
C GLU A 113 -16.60 9.51 0.33
N ASN A 114 -15.67 9.91 1.21
CA ASN A 114 -14.30 10.28 0.84
C ASN A 114 -13.32 9.09 0.76
N VAL A 115 -13.81 7.84 0.85
CA VAL A 115 -12.99 6.67 0.53
C VAL A 115 -13.02 6.44 -0.98
N MET A 116 -11.92 6.73 -1.65
CA MET A 116 -11.78 6.63 -3.10
C MET A 116 -11.60 5.18 -3.55
N ALA A 117 -10.85 4.38 -2.82
CA ALA A 117 -10.51 3.00 -3.17
C ALA A 117 -10.24 2.15 -1.92
N ALA A 118 -10.36 0.83 -2.09
CA ALA A 118 -9.79 -0.15 -1.17
C ALA A 118 -8.55 -0.78 -1.80
N GLU A 119 -7.41 -0.70 -1.10
CA GLU A 119 -6.19 -1.38 -1.47
C GLU A 119 -6.09 -2.70 -0.70
N LEU A 120 -6.01 -3.81 -1.42
CA LEU A 120 -6.00 -5.16 -0.86
C LEU A 120 -4.57 -5.68 -0.79
N GLY A 121 -4.04 -5.82 0.43
CA GLY A 121 -2.73 -6.42 0.69
C GLY A 121 -2.88 -7.85 1.23
N PHE A 122 -2.04 -8.76 0.78
CA PHE A 122 -2.17 -10.19 1.03
C PHE A 122 -1.06 -10.74 1.92
N ALA A 123 -1.37 -11.82 2.64
CA ALA A 123 -0.37 -12.59 3.35
C ALA A 123 0.63 -13.21 2.37
N PRO A 124 1.89 -13.41 2.81
CA PRO A 124 2.86 -14.12 1.99
C PRO A 124 2.36 -15.52 1.62
N LEU A 125 2.68 -15.96 0.40
CA LEU A 125 2.37 -17.29 -0.11
C LEU A 125 0.87 -17.60 -0.27
N LEU A 126 0.02 -16.57 -0.28
CA LEU A 126 -1.38 -16.75 -0.63
C LEU A 126 -1.46 -17.14 -2.12
N SER A 127 -2.29 -18.15 -2.43
CA SER A 127 -2.42 -18.62 -3.81
C SER A 127 -3.13 -17.59 -4.70
N ASP A 128 -2.79 -17.59 -5.99
CA ASP A 128 -3.43 -16.75 -6.99
C ASP A 128 -4.95 -16.90 -7.00
N ASP A 129 -5.46 -18.13 -6.81
CA ASP A 129 -6.90 -18.40 -6.79
C ASP A 129 -7.62 -17.69 -5.65
N ILE A 130 -7.01 -17.60 -4.47
CA ILE A 130 -7.59 -16.83 -3.34
C ILE A 130 -7.55 -15.34 -3.62
N ILE A 131 -6.49 -14.84 -4.27
CA ILE A 131 -6.40 -13.42 -4.66
C ILE A 131 -7.48 -13.08 -5.70
N LEU A 132 -7.69 -13.94 -6.70
CA LEU A 132 -8.76 -13.78 -7.70
C LEU A 132 -10.16 -13.88 -7.08
N LEU A 133 -10.35 -14.80 -6.14
CA LEU A 133 -11.62 -14.91 -5.42
C LEU A 133 -11.93 -13.64 -4.61
N ASN A 134 -10.92 -12.96 -4.05
CA ASN A 134 -11.12 -11.64 -3.44
C ASN A 134 -11.66 -10.63 -4.44
N LEU A 135 -11.16 -10.61 -5.69
CA LEU A 135 -11.68 -9.73 -6.74
C LEU A 135 -13.16 -9.98 -7.02
N GLU A 136 -13.54 -11.24 -7.24
CA GLU A 136 -14.91 -11.63 -7.53
C GLU A 136 -15.88 -11.28 -6.38
N MET A 137 -15.47 -11.59 -5.14
CA MET A 137 -16.31 -11.39 -3.96
C MET A 137 -16.42 -9.93 -3.52
N CYS A 138 -15.40 -9.12 -3.78
CA CYS A 138 -15.32 -7.73 -3.34
C CYS A 138 -15.77 -6.73 -4.42
N ALA A 139 -16.13 -7.19 -5.62
CA ALA A 139 -16.64 -6.32 -6.67
C ALA A 139 -17.86 -5.54 -6.19
N GLY A 140 -17.80 -4.19 -6.27
CA GLY A 140 -18.79 -3.28 -5.74
C GLY A 140 -18.63 -1.86 -6.27
N GLU A 141 -19.01 -0.88 -5.46
CA GLU A 141 -18.96 0.54 -5.85
C GLU A 141 -17.55 1.12 -5.72
N ILE A 142 -16.76 0.64 -4.76
CA ILE A 142 -15.39 1.13 -4.51
C ILE A 142 -14.41 0.45 -5.45
N PRO A 143 -13.53 1.22 -6.15
CA PRO A 143 -12.41 0.67 -6.89
C PRO A 143 -11.49 -0.19 -6.02
N LEU A 144 -11.06 -1.32 -6.54
CA LEU A 144 -10.12 -2.22 -5.87
C LEU A 144 -8.72 -2.07 -6.48
N ILE A 145 -7.74 -1.82 -5.62
CA ILE A 145 -6.32 -1.85 -5.94
C ILE A 145 -5.74 -3.12 -5.33
N PHE A 146 -4.95 -3.88 -6.09
CA PHE A 146 -4.33 -5.11 -5.61
C PHE A 146 -2.84 -4.88 -5.36
N SER A 147 -2.44 -4.90 -4.09
CA SER A 147 -1.05 -4.73 -3.68
C SER A 147 -0.34 -6.08 -3.74
N LEU A 148 0.45 -6.28 -4.80
CA LEU A 148 1.07 -7.57 -5.13
C LEU A 148 2.57 -7.58 -4.85
N PRO A 149 3.13 -8.73 -4.44
CA PRO A 149 4.57 -8.94 -4.46
C PRO A 149 5.14 -8.78 -5.87
N ILE A 150 6.38 -8.32 -5.98
CA ILE A 150 7.10 -8.09 -7.26
C ILE A 150 6.98 -9.30 -8.19
N GLU A 151 7.07 -10.51 -7.64
CA GLU A 151 7.06 -11.77 -8.38
C GLU A 151 5.70 -12.07 -9.04
N GLN A 152 4.61 -11.53 -8.51
CA GLN A 152 3.24 -11.81 -8.98
C GLN A 152 2.67 -10.69 -9.87
N VAL A 153 3.28 -9.50 -9.92
CA VAL A 153 2.70 -8.35 -10.64
C VAL A 153 2.46 -8.66 -12.11
N LEU A 154 3.45 -9.21 -12.83
CA LEU A 154 3.31 -9.48 -14.27
C LEU A 154 2.53 -10.76 -14.59
N SER A 155 2.49 -11.72 -13.68
CA SER A 155 1.76 -12.99 -13.90
C SER A 155 0.30 -12.89 -13.52
N LEU A 156 -0.02 -12.25 -12.40
CA LEU A 156 -1.37 -12.17 -11.85
C LEU A 156 -2.07 -10.84 -12.19
N GLY A 157 -1.32 -9.73 -12.26
CA GLY A 157 -1.87 -8.40 -12.51
C GLY A 157 -2.78 -8.31 -13.74
N PRO A 158 -2.39 -8.78 -14.93
CA PRO A 158 -3.26 -8.74 -16.10
C PRO A 158 -4.59 -9.47 -15.91
N ARG A 159 -4.61 -10.59 -15.18
CA ARG A 159 -5.83 -11.34 -14.85
C ARG A 159 -6.75 -10.55 -13.93
N LEU A 160 -6.17 -9.84 -12.94
CA LEU A 160 -6.91 -8.98 -12.02
C LEU A 160 -7.53 -7.79 -12.76
N ILE A 161 -6.78 -7.11 -13.63
CA ILE A 161 -7.29 -5.99 -14.42
C ILE A 161 -8.42 -6.45 -15.36
N GLN A 162 -8.23 -7.58 -16.05
CA GLN A 162 -9.27 -8.18 -16.87
C GLN A 162 -10.54 -8.53 -16.06
N GLY A 163 -10.39 -8.95 -14.81
CA GLY A 163 -11.47 -9.23 -13.88
C GLY A 163 -12.14 -7.99 -13.28
N GLY A 164 -11.63 -6.78 -13.55
CA GLY A 164 -12.23 -5.51 -13.14
C GLY A 164 -11.57 -4.82 -11.94
N ALA A 165 -10.36 -5.24 -11.55
CA ALA A 165 -9.52 -4.44 -10.64
C ALA A 165 -9.20 -3.09 -11.27
N ALA A 166 -9.16 -2.03 -10.46
CA ALA A 166 -8.90 -0.68 -10.95
C ALA A 166 -7.41 -0.43 -11.20
N ALA A 167 -6.55 -1.01 -10.39
CA ALA A 167 -5.10 -0.94 -10.53
C ALA A 167 -4.40 -2.08 -9.76
N VAL A 168 -3.12 -2.25 -10.06
CA VAL A 168 -2.19 -3.05 -9.25
C VAL A 168 -1.18 -2.10 -8.61
N SER A 169 -0.86 -2.29 -7.31
CA SER A 169 0.27 -1.63 -6.66
C SER A 169 1.36 -2.65 -6.31
N ILE A 170 2.59 -2.17 -6.18
CA ILE A 170 3.74 -3.02 -5.82
C ILE A 170 3.86 -3.03 -4.29
N SER A 171 3.70 -4.18 -3.65
CA SER A 171 3.94 -4.29 -2.21
C SER A 171 5.44 -4.32 -1.92
N ASN A 172 5.85 -3.79 -0.75
CA ASN A 172 7.23 -3.91 -0.29
C ASN A 172 7.65 -5.39 -0.24
N PRO A 173 8.78 -5.75 -0.87
CA PRO A 173 9.25 -7.12 -0.91
C PRO A 173 9.56 -7.64 0.51
N ARG A 174 9.48 -8.93 0.65
CA ARG A 174 9.85 -9.60 1.90
C ARG A 174 11.25 -10.16 1.80
N GLY A 175 11.93 -10.20 2.94
CA GLY A 175 13.25 -10.78 3.05
C GLY A 175 13.51 -11.34 4.44
N ALA A 176 14.71 -11.81 4.64
CA ALA A 176 15.20 -12.33 5.90
C ALA A 176 16.64 -11.88 6.16
N LEU A 177 16.94 -11.52 7.40
CA LEU A 177 18.27 -11.16 7.89
C LEU A 177 18.51 -11.80 9.24
N MET A 178 19.78 -12.02 9.57
CA MET A 178 20.18 -12.43 10.92
C MET A 178 20.11 -11.23 11.86
N ASN A 179 19.47 -11.39 13.01
CA ASN A 179 19.47 -10.38 14.07
C ASN A 179 20.75 -10.47 14.93
N ASP A 180 20.90 -9.57 15.90
CA ASP A 180 22.06 -9.53 16.81
C ASP A 180 22.24 -10.79 17.67
N LYS A 181 21.19 -11.61 17.78
CA LYS A 181 21.20 -12.89 18.47
C LYS A 181 21.51 -14.07 17.55
N ASN A 182 21.87 -13.80 16.30
CA ASN A 182 22.08 -14.80 15.25
C ASN A 182 20.83 -15.65 14.95
N GLU A 183 19.64 -15.06 15.07
CA GLU A 183 18.36 -15.67 14.72
C GLU A 183 17.84 -15.11 13.41
N LEU A 184 17.29 -15.97 12.53
CA LEU A 184 16.72 -15.54 11.27
C LEU A 184 15.43 -14.75 11.49
N THR A 185 15.45 -13.48 11.15
CA THR A 185 14.28 -12.58 11.24
C THR A 185 13.74 -12.29 9.85
N THR A 186 12.47 -12.51 9.63
CA THR A 186 11.78 -12.20 8.37
C THR A 186 10.97 -10.92 8.51
N GLY A 187 10.94 -10.10 7.47
CA GLY A 187 10.21 -8.82 7.50
C GLY A 187 9.98 -8.24 6.11
N ARG A 188 9.49 -7.01 6.06
CA ARG A 188 9.41 -6.21 4.84
C ARG A 188 10.71 -5.44 4.64
N LEU A 189 11.16 -5.36 3.40
CA LEU A 189 12.35 -4.61 3.03
C LEU A 189 11.96 -3.20 2.58
N TYR A 190 12.74 -2.22 3.00
CA TYR A 190 12.63 -0.81 2.64
C TYR A 190 14.00 -0.28 2.25
N GLY A 191 14.04 0.69 1.34
CA GLY A 191 15.28 1.38 1.01
C GLY A 191 15.49 1.55 -0.49
N GLN A 192 16.44 2.42 -0.83
CA GLN A 192 16.74 2.81 -2.22
C GLN A 192 17.19 1.63 -3.09
N SER A 193 17.77 0.59 -2.51
CA SER A 193 18.21 -0.61 -3.24
C SER A 193 17.07 -1.34 -3.97
N LEU A 194 15.82 -1.08 -3.60
CA LEU A 194 14.64 -1.68 -4.23
C LEU A 194 14.22 -0.97 -5.52
N PHE A 195 14.59 0.32 -5.67
CA PHE A 195 14.11 1.18 -6.74
C PHE A 195 14.36 0.65 -8.16
N PRO A 196 15.59 0.20 -8.54
CA PRO A 196 15.85 -0.22 -9.91
C PRO A 196 14.95 -1.36 -10.36
N ARG A 197 14.67 -2.32 -9.47
CA ARG A 197 13.81 -3.46 -9.77
C ARG A 197 12.34 -3.05 -9.85
N ALA A 198 11.90 -2.16 -8.98
CA ALA A 198 10.54 -1.63 -8.99
C ALA A 198 10.27 -0.81 -10.27
N LEU A 199 11.22 0.02 -10.69
CA LEU A 199 11.14 0.83 -11.90
C LEU A 199 11.04 -0.04 -13.17
N GLU A 200 11.87 -1.08 -13.29
CA GLU A 200 11.81 -2.06 -14.38
C GLU A 200 10.43 -2.72 -14.46
N LEU A 201 9.88 -3.08 -13.30
CA LEU A 201 8.56 -3.71 -13.21
C LEU A 201 7.44 -2.78 -13.64
N VAL A 202 7.47 -1.51 -13.19
CA VAL A 202 6.52 -0.47 -13.63
C VAL A 202 6.56 -0.31 -15.14
N HIS A 203 7.75 -0.18 -15.73
CA HIS A 203 7.91 -0.06 -17.17
C HIS A 203 7.33 -1.27 -17.92
N SER A 204 7.60 -2.47 -17.43
CA SER A 204 7.10 -3.71 -18.02
C SER A 204 5.57 -3.83 -17.93
N ALA A 205 4.99 -3.46 -16.79
CA ALA A 205 3.56 -3.45 -16.55
C ALA A 205 2.82 -2.43 -17.44
N ALA A 206 3.37 -1.22 -17.54
CA ALA A 206 2.82 -0.16 -18.41
C ALA A 206 2.83 -0.56 -19.89
N ARG A 207 3.87 -1.23 -20.35
CA ARG A 207 3.95 -1.72 -21.75
C ARG A 207 2.86 -2.71 -22.14
N VAL A 208 2.32 -3.46 -21.19
CA VAL A 208 1.18 -4.36 -21.44
C VAL A 208 -0.17 -3.68 -21.13
N GLY A 209 -0.18 -2.36 -20.94
CA GLY A 209 -1.39 -1.58 -20.69
C GLY A 209 -2.02 -1.80 -19.31
N MET A 210 -1.26 -2.30 -18.35
CA MET A 210 -1.76 -2.54 -17.00
C MET A 210 -1.69 -1.25 -16.16
N PRO A 211 -2.81 -0.77 -15.57
CA PRO A 211 -2.81 0.31 -14.60
C PRO A 211 -1.96 -0.09 -13.38
N ILE A 212 -0.79 0.56 -13.21
CA ILE A 212 0.18 0.24 -12.16
C ILE A 212 0.44 1.46 -11.28
N ILE A 213 0.44 1.26 -9.97
CA ILE A 213 0.91 2.22 -8.98
C ILE A 213 2.33 1.81 -8.60
N GLY A 214 3.29 2.67 -8.91
CA GLY A 214 4.70 2.42 -8.65
C GLY A 214 5.00 2.56 -7.16
N ALA A 215 5.73 1.60 -6.60
CA ALA A 215 6.18 1.63 -5.21
C ALA A 215 7.48 0.84 -5.05
N GLY A 216 8.20 1.10 -3.95
CA GLY A 216 9.43 0.40 -3.60
C GLY A 216 10.68 1.22 -3.92
N GLY A 217 11.33 1.72 -2.88
CA GLY A 217 12.59 2.44 -2.98
C GLY A 217 12.49 3.86 -3.54
N VAL A 218 11.30 4.43 -3.63
CA VAL A 218 11.09 5.83 -4.03
C VAL A 218 11.54 6.73 -2.88
N TRP A 219 12.67 7.41 -3.07
CA TRP A 219 13.33 8.16 -2.01
C TRP A 219 13.37 9.67 -2.30
N THR A 220 13.48 10.02 -3.56
CA THR A 220 13.58 11.40 -4.06
C THR A 220 12.41 11.75 -4.97
N GLU A 221 12.23 13.06 -5.23
CA GLU A 221 11.27 13.54 -6.22
C GLU A 221 11.61 13.04 -7.63
N GLN A 222 12.91 12.88 -7.93
CA GLN A 222 13.36 12.31 -9.21
C GLN A 222 12.95 10.86 -9.37
N ASP A 223 13.07 10.03 -8.30
CA ASP A 223 12.61 8.64 -8.34
C ASP A 223 11.11 8.56 -8.66
N ALA A 224 10.30 9.45 -8.05
CA ALA A 224 8.88 9.52 -8.34
C ALA A 224 8.61 9.95 -9.80
N ALA A 225 9.35 10.93 -10.31
CA ALA A 225 9.25 11.36 -11.71
C ALA A 225 9.65 10.25 -12.69
N ASP A 226 10.67 9.47 -12.37
CA ASP A 226 11.11 8.33 -13.18
C ASP A 226 10.04 7.23 -13.22
N MET A 227 9.40 6.91 -12.09
CA MET A 227 8.27 5.95 -12.04
C MET A 227 7.10 6.40 -12.92
N LEU A 228 6.72 7.70 -12.85
CA LEU A 228 5.65 8.28 -13.68
C LEU A 228 6.05 8.24 -15.17
N SER A 229 7.28 8.57 -15.50
CA SER A 229 7.81 8.51 -16.87
C SER A 229 7.86 7.08 -17.42
N ALA A 230 8.07 6.09 -16.55
CA ALA A 230 8.01 4.67 -16.90
C ALA A 230 6.57 4.17 -17.12
N GLY A 231 5.55 4.97 -16.79
CA GLY A 231 4.14 4.69 -17.04
C GLY A 231 3.31 4.34 -15.80
N ALA A 232 3.81 4.60 -14.59
CA ALA A 232 2.98 4.51 -13.39
C ALA A 232 1.83 5.53 -13.45
N MET A 233 0.63 5.13 -13.06
CA MET A 233 -0.51 6.04 -12.93
C MET A 233 -0.46 6.89 -11.66
N ALA A 234 0.21 6.40 -10.64
CA ALA A 234 0.54 7.07 -9.38
C ALA A 234 1.76 6.42 -8.75
N VAL A 235 2.36 7.07 -7.76
CA VAL A 235 3.56 6.60 -7.06
C VAL A 235 3.35 6.67 -5.56
N GLU A 236 3.64 5.57 -4.88
CA GLU A 236 3.68 5.50 -3.42
C GLU A 236 5.09 5.78 -2.91
N THR A 237 5.22 6.83 -2.09
CA THR A 237 6.45 7.08 -1.34
C THR A 237 6.42 6.30 -0.03
N ASP A 238 7.56 5.71 0.35
CA ASP A 238 7.61 4.85 1.52
C ASP A 238 8.50 5.41 2.66
N ALA A 239 9.51 4.70 3.08
CA ALA A 239 10.31 5.01 4.26
C ALA A 239 11.04 6.36 4.23
N SER A 240 11.18 7.01 3.08
CA SER A 240 11.69 8.38 2.99
C SER A 240 10.83 9.38 3.77
N LEU A 241 9.55 9.08 3.99
CA LEU A 241 8.63 9.91 4.78
C LEU A 241 8.95 9.92 6.28
N TRP A 242 9.75 9.00 6.77
CA TRP A 242 10.20 8.95 8.16
C TRP A 242 11.51 9.69 8.41
N LEU A 243 12.21 10.06 7.34
CA LEU A 243 13.46 10.81 7.49
C LEU A 243 13.17 12.28 7.81
N PRO A 244 13.99 12.90 8.68
CA PRO A 244 13.97 14.35 8.82
C PRO A 244 14.23 14.96 7.44
N ARG A 245 13.37 15.87 6.99
CA ARG A 245 13.73 16.71 5.84
C ARG A 245 14.95 17.54 6.26
N GLU A 246 16.05 17.37 5.56
CA GLU A 246 17.12 18.35 5.65
C GLU A 246 16.51 19.72 5.32
N ALA A 247 16.65 20.66 6.25
CA ALA A 247 16.24 22.02 6.00
C ALA A 247 16.93 22.46 4.73
N SER A 248 16.15 22.76 3.71
CA SER A 248 16.64 23.25 2.42
C SER A 248 17.53 24.45 2.71
N ALA A 249 18.85 24.29 2.54
CA ALA A 249 19.83 25.37 2.65
C ALA A 249 19.71 26.32 1.47
#